data_78319107e83802aac952c1e4173cc1dc
#
_entry.id   78319107e83802aac952c1e4173cc1dc
#
_cell.length_a   1.000
_cell.length_b   1.000
_cell.length_c   1.000
_cell.angle_alpha   90.00
_cell.angle_beta   90.00
_cell.angle_gamma   90.00
#
_symmetry.space_group_name_H-M   'P 1'
#
loop_
_entity.id
_entity.type
_entity.pdbx_description
1 polymer ?
#
loop_
_entity_poly.entity_id
_entity_poly.type
_entity_poly.pdbx_seq_one_letter_code
_entity_poly.pdbx_strand_id
1 'polypeptide(L)'
;MSEEKIMSELHSTISLPEAQTVNGKTVLYCHERREWRAWLEGHFESEREVWFVFPSVASGEVGVSYNDAVEEALCFGWIDGQAGTLDEMHQLRRFTPRRKGSPYSQPNIERLILLDKEGLIHPKVRANSEVEKAITTPFTFPEDILTAIRADEKAWENYQNFSDSYKRIRVAYIDAARKRPEEYKKRLKNFIDKTRDNKRIMGYGGVEKYYL
;
A
#
# COMPACT_ATOMS: atom_id res chain seq x y z
N MET A 1 -35.93 10.36 -7.27
CA MET A 1 -35.32 9.52 -6.21
C MET A 1 -34.06 10.24 -5.77
N SER A 2 -33.93 10.55 -4.49
CA SER A 2 -32.75 11.27 -4.00
C SER A 2 -31.52 10.35 -4.02
N GLU A 3 -30.33 10.93 -4.25
CA GLU A 3 -29.05 10.20 -4.22
C GLU A 3 -28.85 9.42 -2.91
N GLU A 4 -29.35 9.93 -1.78
CA GLU A 4 -29.36 9.23 -0.48
C GLU A 4 -30.13 7.92 -0.51
N LYS A 5 -31.23 7.83 -1.26
CA LYS A 5 -32.03 6.61 -1.37
C LYS A 5 -31.35 5.56 -2.24
N ILE A 6 -30.64 5.99 -3.30
CA ILE A 6 -29.83 5.10 -4.15
C ILE A 6 -28.61 4.58 -3.37
N MET A 7 -27.97 5.41 -2.57
CA MET A 7 -26.86 5.00 -1.70
C MET A 7 -27.33 4.05 -0.58
N SER A 8 -28.50 4.28 0.01
CA SER A 8 -29.12 3.39 1.01
C SER A 8 -29.49 2.02 0.42
N GLU A 9 -30.00 1.98 -0.80
CA GLU A 9 -30.36 0.73 -1.49
C GLU A 9 -29.13 -0.05 -1.96
N LEU A 10 -28.03 0.61 -2.30
CA LEU A 10 -26.73 -0.04 -2.60
C LEU A 10 -26.08 -0.67 -1.36
N HIS A 11 -26.27 -0.10 -0.17
CA HIS A 11 -25.78 -0.68 1.10
C HIS A 11 -26.59 -1.91 1.57
N SER A 12 -27.84 -2.06 1.12
CA SER A 12 -28.73 -3.13 1.58
C SER A 12 -28.51 -4.50 0.92
N THR A 13 -27.57 -4.63 -0.04
CA THR A 13 -27.43 -5.86 -0.84
C THR A 13 -26.04 -6.50 -0.74
N ILE A 14 -25.11 -5.93 0.01
CA ILE A 14 -23.79 -6.55 0.24
C ILE A 14 -23.88 -7.44 1.47
N SER A 15 -23.95 -8.76 1.27
CA SER A 15 -23.68 -9.70 2.34
C SER A 15 -22.26 -9.48 2.81
N LEU A 16 -22.08 -9.02 4.07
CA LEU A 16 -20.75 -8.90 4.66
C LEU A 16 -20.12 -10.29 4.72
N PRO A 17 -18.86 -10.45 4.30
CA PRO A 17 -18.17 -11.72 4.45
C PRO A 17 -18.05 -12.03 5.94
N GLU A 18 -18.48 -13.23 6.33
CA GLU A 18 -18.36 -13.68 7.72
C GLU A 18 -16.89 -14.00 8.03
N ALA A 19 -16.37 -13.32 9.05
CA ALA A 19 -15.07 -13.68 9.58
C ALA A 19 -15.16 -15.03 10.33
N GLN A 20 -14.26 -15.93 10.01
CA GLN A 20 -14.20 -17.25 10.65
C GLN A 20 -13.08 -17.30 11.68
N THR A 21 -13.24 -18.11 12.73
CA THR A 21 -12.15 -18.37 13.67
C THR A 21 -11.40 -19.64 13.27
N VAL A 22 -10.15 -19.50 12.85
CA VAL A 22 -9.28 -20.61 12.49
C VAL A 22 -8.03 -20.57 13.38
N ASN A 23 -7.82 -21.62 14.16
CA ASN A 23 -6.69 -21.70 15.12
C ASN A 23 -6.59 -20.48 16.06
N GLY A 24 -7.74 -19.99 16.54
CA GLY A 24 -7.81 -18.83 17.44
C GLY A 24 -7.57 -17.47 16.77
N LYS A 25 -7.52 -17.39 15.45
CA LYS A 25 -7.38 -16.16 14.67
C LYS A 25 -8.68 -15.85 13.94
N THR A 26 -9.05 -14.57 13.92
CA THR A 26 -10.13 -14.09 13.04
C THR A 26 -9.60 -14.05 11.61
N VAL A 27 -10.14 -14.90 10.75
CA VAL A 27 -9.75 -15.04 9.34
C VAL A 27 -10.88 -14.52 8.46
N LEU A 28 -10.56 -13.70 7.49
CA LEU A 28 -11.51 -13.09 6.56
C LEU A 28 -11.10 -13.37 5.12
N TYR A 29 -12.04 -13.88 4.32
CA TYR A 29 -11.90 -14.03 2.89
C TYR A 29 -12.91 -13.14 2.17
N CYS A 30 -12.41 -12.26 1.30
CA CYS A 30 -13.23 -11.39 0.46
C CYS A 30 -12.94 -11.67 -1.02
N HIS A 31 -13.99 -11.79 -1.81
CA HIS A 31 -13.89 -11.96 -3.26
C HIS A 31 -13.71 -10.64 -3.97
N GLU A 32 -14.33 -9.56 -3.43
CA GLU A 32 -14.33 -8.24 -4.03
C GLU A 32 -13.84 -7.16 -3.05
N ARG A 33 -13.21 -6.12 -3.60
CA ARG A 33 -12.69 -4.99 -2.84
C ARG A 33 -13.75 -4.30 -1.98
N ARG A 34 -15.00 -4.20 -2.49
CA ARG A 34 -16.12 -3.59 -1.75
C ARG A 34 -16.51 -4.37 -0.48
N GLU A 35 -16.34 -5.69 -0.45
CA GLU A 35 -16.61 -6.52 0.73
C GLU A 35 -15.60 -6.23 1.85
N TRP A 36 -14.32 -6.12 1.50
CA TRP A 36 -13.28 -5.73 2.44
C TRP A 36 -13.51 -4.32 3.00
N ARG A 37 -13.87 -3.37 2.13
CA ARG A 37 -14.22 -2.01 2.55
C ARG A 37 -15.39 -2.01 3.52
N ALA A 38 -16.47 -2.72 3.21
CA ALA A 38 -17.66 -2.79 4.07
C ALA A 38 -17.35 -3.44 5.43
N TRP A 39 -16.51 -4.48 5.47
CA TRP A 39 -16.05 -5.07 6.71
C TRP A 39 -15.24 -4.07 7.54
N LEU A 40 -14.30 -3.37 6.94
CA LEU A 40 -13.52 -2.33 7.62
C LEU A 40 -14.43 -1.24 8.19
N GLU A 41 -15.38 -0.75 7.42
CA GLU A 41 -16.30 0.31 7.85
C GLU A 41 -17.08 -0.09 9.12
N GLY A 42 -17.49 -1.35 9.22
CA GLY A 42 -18.18 -1.87 10.41
C GLY A 42 -17.27 -2.20 11.59
N HIS A 43 -15.96 -2.41 11.38
CA HIS A 43 -15.11 -3.05 12.37
C HIS A 43 -13.80 -2.30 12.69
N PHE A 44 -13.41 -1.27 11.93
CA PHE A 44 -12.09 -0.64 12.08
C PHE A 44 -11.81 -0.01 13.45
N GLU A 45 -12.86 0.34 14.22
CA GLU A 45 -12.74 0.92 15.56
C GLU A 45 -12.82 -0.15 16.68
N SER A 46 -13.49 -1.27 16.41
CA SER A 46 -13.73 -2.34 17.42
C SER A 46 -12.69 -3.44 17.36
N GLU A 47 -12.29 -3.85 16.16
CA GLU A 47 -11.37 -4.96 15.99
C GLU A 47 -9.91 -4.54 16.17
N ARG A 48 -9.07 -5.50 16.62
CA ARG A 48 -7.64 -5.28 16.85
C ARG A 48 -6.75 -5.89 15.79
N GLU A 49 -7.26 -6.92 15.11
CA GLU A 49 -6.58 -7.59 14.00
C GLU A 49 -7.56 -8.42 13.18
N VAL A 50 -7.19 -8.67 11.95
CA VAL A 50 -7.80 -9.68 11.10
C VAL A 50 -6.73 -10.31 10.21
N TRP A 51 -6.87 -11.61 9.94
CA TRP A 51 -6.03 -12.33 9.00
C TRP A 51 -6.77 -12.46 7.67
N PHE A 52 -6.32 -11.70 6.69
CA PHE A 52 -6.93 -11.63 5.37
C PHE A 52 -6.37 -12.73 4.45
N VAL A 53 -7.24 -13.43 3.76
CA VAL A 53 -6.89 -14.54 2.86
C VAL A 53 -6.61 -14.04 1.46
N PHE A 54 -5.49 -14.47 0.89
CA PHE A 54 -5.13 -14.25 -0.51
C PHE A 54 -5.00 -15.61 -1.20
N PRO A 55 -5.93 -15.96 -2.11
CA PRO A 55 -5.83 -17.20 -2.88
C PRO A 55 -4.65 -17.11 -3.85
N SER A 56 -3.96 -18.23 -4.04
CA SER A 56 -2.92 -18.34 -5.06
C SER A 56 -3.54 -18.42 -6.46
N VAL A 57 -2.77 -18.07 -7.48
CA VAL A 57 -3.22 -18.24 -8.88
C VAL A 57 -3.60 -19.68 -9.18
N ALA A 58 -2.91 -20.65 -8.56
CA ALA A 58 -3.15 -22.07 -8.77
C ALA A 58 -4.49 -22.57 -8.18
N SER A 59 -5.09 -21.83 -7.21
CA SER A 59 -6.40 -22.19 -6.65
C SER A 59 -7.54 -21.98 -7.66
N GLY A 60 -7.35 -21.09 -8.64
CA GLY A 60 -8.41 -20.68 -9.56
C GLY A 60 -9.49 -19.80 -8.90
N GLU A 61 -9.35 -19.47 -7.64
CA GLU A 61 -10.30 -18.65 -6.88
C GLU A 61 -10.09 -17.15 -7.13
N VAL A 62 -11.17 -16.40 -7.04
CA VAL A 62 -11.16 -14.94 -7.14
C VAL A 62 -11.01 -14.34 -5.73
N GLY A 63 -10.13 -13.39 -5.57
CA GLY A 63 -9.94 -12.67 -4.31
C GLY A 63 -9.43 -11.25 -4.55
N VAL A 64 -9.49 -10.45 -3.50
CA VAL A 64 -8.99 -9.07 -3.52
C VAL A 64 -7.47 -9.08 -3.72
N SER A 65 -6.97 -8.22 -4.61
CA SER A 65 -5.52 -8.09 -4.80
C SER A 65 -4.85 -7.56 -3.52
N TYR A 66 -3.59 -7.93 -3.31
CA TYR A 66 -2.83 -7.41 -2.16
C TYR A 66 -2.79 -5.87 -2.13
N ASN A 67 -2.62 -5.25 -3.28
CA ASN A 67 -2.58 -3.79 -3.35
C ASN A 67 -3.92 -3.15 -2.98
N ASP A 68 -5.04 -3.69 -3.49
CA ASP A 68 -6.37 -3.19 -3.14
C ASP A 68 -6.68 -3.40 -1.65
N ALA A 69 -6.26 -4.53 -1.09
CA ALA A 69 -6.43 -4.79 0.35
C ALA A 69 -5.64 -3.79 1.21
N VAL A 70 -4.41 -3.44 0.83
CA VAL A 70 -3.61 -2.43 1.52
C VAL A 70 -4.21 -1.03 1.38
N GLU A 71 -4.74 -0.68 0.21
CA GLU A 71 -5.39 0.61 -0.02
C GLU A 71 -6.63 0.79 0.85
N GLU A 72 -7.53 -0.20 0.87
CA GLU A 72 -8.70 -0.15 1.73
C GLU A 72 -8.31 -0.07 3.20
N ALA A 73 -7.35 -0.89 3.65
CA ALA A 73 -6.86 -0.82 5.01
C ALA A 73 -6.35 0.60 5.39
N LEU A 74 -5.59 1.25 4.50
CA LEU A 74 -5.11 2.61 4.71
C LEU A 74 -6.25 3.63 4.81
N CYS A 75 -7.34 3.46 4.03
CA CYS A 75 -8.53 4.31 4.11
C CYS A 75 -9.15 4.32 5.51
N PHE A 76 -9.02 3.21 6.26
CA PHE A 76 -9.55 3.04 7.61
C PHE A 76 -8.48 3.10 8.71
N GLY A 77 -7.28 3.58 8.39
CA GLY A 77 -6.17 3.71 9.35
C GLY A 77 -5.55 2.39 9.79
N TRP A 78 -5.72 1.35 9.00
CA TRP A 78 -5.12 0.03 9.21
C TRP A 78 -3.90 -0.17 8.31
N ILE A 79 -3.11 -1.19 8.61
CA ILE A 79 -1.90 -1.55 7.85
C ILE A 79 -1.69 -3.06 7.87
N ASP A 80 -1.11 -3.56 6.79
CA ASP A 80 -0.62 -4.92 6.71
C ASP A 80 0.62 -5.15 7.57
N GLY A 81 0.78 -6.38 8.02
CA GLY A 81 1.90 -6.77 8.87
C GLY A 81 2.42 -8.15 8.50
N GLN A 82 2.36 -9.07 9.46
CA GLN A 82 2.91 -10.43 9.33
C GLN A 82 2.24 -11.21 8.20
N ALA A 83 3.07 -11.90 7.40
CA ALA A 83 2.62 -12.93 6.49
C ALA A 83 2.42 -14.26 7.22
N GLY A 84 1.50 -15.07 6.73
CA GLY A 84 1.23 -16.41 7.17
C GLY A 84 0.75 -17.28 6.02
N THR A 85 0.45 -18.52 6.29
CA THR A 85 -0.11 -19.48 5.35
C THR A 85 -1.29 -20.15 6.02
N LEU A 86 -2.41 -20.28 5.32
CA LEU A 86 -3.57 -21.03 5.77
C LEU A 86 -3.42 -22.50 5.33
N ASP A 87 -3.13 -22.69 4.04
CA ASP A 87 -2.84 -23.96 3.40
C ASP A 87 -1.98 -23.75 2.13
N GLU A 88 -1.81 -24.79 1.31
CA GLU A 88 -0.98 -24.74 0.09
C GLU A 88 -1.48 -23.74 -0.96
N MET A 89 -2.77 -23.42 -0.95
CA MET A 89 -3.40 -22.53 -1.94
C MET A 89 -3.70 -21.13 -1.41
N HIS A 90 -3.65 -20.92 -0.07
CA HIS A 90 -4.08 -19.67 0.55
C HIS A 90 -3.00 -19.08 1.44
N GLN A 91 -2.57 -17.89 1.08
CA GLN A 91 -1.68 -17.06 1.88
C GLN A 91 -2.49 -16.17 2.83
N LEU A 92 -1.92 -15.88 3.98
CA LEU A 92 -2.51 -14.97 4.96
C LEU A 92 -1.68 -13.70 5.08
N ARG A 93 -2.37 -12.58 5.29
CA ARG A 93 -1.76 -11.33 5.71
C ARG A 93 -2.52 -10.78 6.91
N ARG A 94 -1.80 -10.50 7.98
CA ARG A 94 -2.36 -9.85 9.15
C ARG A 94 -2.54 -8.37 8.89
N PHE A 95 -3.74 -7.84 9.11
CA PHE A 95 -4.04 -6.42 9.13
C PHE A 95 -4.36 -5.96 10.56
N THR A 96 -3.90 -4.78 10.93
CA THR A 96 -4.09 -4.19 12.26
C THR A 96 -4.26 -2.68 12.17
N PRO A 97 -4.94 -2.05 13.15
CA PRO A 97 -4.87 -0.60 13.29
C PRO A 97 -3.41 -0.13 13.37
N ARG A 98 -3.11 0.97 12.68
CA ARG A 98 -1.77 1.56 12.72
C ARG A 98 -1.46 2.08 14.13
N ARG A 99 -0.25 1.83 14.57
CA ARG A 99 0.23 2.40 15.83
C ARG A 99 0.46 3.90 15.67
N LYS A 100 -0.02 4.69 16.62
CA LYS A 100 0.25 6.12 16.70
C LYS A 100 1.77 6.38 16.70
N GLY A 101 2.20 7.40 15.97
CA GLY A 101 3.62 7.75 15.83
C GLY A 101 4.43 6.87 14.87
N SER A 102 3.84 5.83 14.29
CA SER A 102 4.54 5.00 13.30
C SER A 102 4.65 5.74 11.96
N PRO A 103 5.85 5.91 11.38
CA PRO A 103 5.99 6.59 10.09
C PRO A 103 5.34 5.79 8.96
N TYR A 104 4.77 6.48 7.98
CA TYR A 104 4.34 5.87 6.73
C TYR A 104 5.54 5.60 5.83
N SER A 105 5.58 4.43 5.20
CA SER A 105 6.52 4.18 4.11
C SER A 105 6.15 5.04 2.89
N GLN A 106 7.14 5.41 2.06
CA GLN A 106 6.86 6.23 0.88
C GLN A 106 5.80 5.60 -0.05
N PRO A 107 5.80 4.28 -0.33
CA PRO A 107 4.71 3.66 -1.07
C PRO A 107 3.32 3.91 -0.46
N ASN A 108 3.20 3.88 0.87
CA ASN A 108 1.93 4.13 1.53
C ASN A 108 1.55 5.63 1.53
N ILE A 109 2.54 6.53 1.49
CA ILE A 109 2.29 7.97 1.29
C ILE A 109 1.72 8.21 -0.11
N GLU A 110 2.29 7.60 -1.16
CA GLU A 110 1.75 7.73 -2.53
C GLU A 110 0.32 7.16 -2.64
N ARG A 111 0.04 6.03 -1.94
CA ARG A 111 -1.33 5.51 -1.84
C ARG A 111 -2.27 6.52 -1.18
N LEU A 112 -1.90 7.05 -0.04
CA LEU A 112 -2.72 8.02 0.69
C LEU A 112 -2.98 9.29 -0.11
N ILE A 113 -1.99 9.80 -0.86
CA ILE A 113 -2.16 10.98 -1.72
C ILE A 113 -3.22 10.70 -2.80
N LEU A 114 -3.18 9.53 -3.44
CA LEU A 114 -4.18 9.17 -4.45
C LEU A 114 -5.55 8.96 -3.82
N LEU A 115 -5.64 8.19 -2.74
CA LEU A 115 -6.88 7.89 -2.04
C LEU A 115 -7.56 9.14 -1.45
N ASP A 116 -6.77 10.12 -1.01
CA ASP A 116 -7.27 11.43 -0.56
C ASP A 116 -7.86 12.22 -1.73
N LYS A 117 -7.15 12.27 -2.85
CA LYS A 117 -7.63 12.93 -4.08
C LYS A 117 -8.94 12.33 -4.60
N GLU A 118 -9.12 11.03 -4.43
CA GLU A 118 -10.34 10.29 -4.81
C GLU A 118 -11.45 10.37 -3.74
N GLY A 119 -11.18 10.99 -2.57
CA GLY A 119 -12.15 11.11 -1.49
C GLY A 119 -12.47 9.78 -0.79
N LEU A 120 -11.59 8.78 -0.87
CA LEU A 120 -11.82 7.43 -0.38
C LEU A 120 -11.44 7.23 1.09
N ILE A 121 -10.62 8.12 1.66
CA ILE A 121 -10.17 8.01 3.07
C ILE A 121 -11.36 8.31 4.00
N HIS A 122 -11.63 7.40 4.93
CA HIS A 122 -12.70 7.57 5.92
C HIS A 122 -12.52 8.89 6.70
N PRO A 123 -13.58 9.70 6.92
CA PRO A 123 -13.47 11.05 7.50
C PRO A 123 -12.72 11.11 8.84
N LYS A 124 -12.94 10.16 9.74
CA LYS A 124 -12.22 10.07 11.02
C LYS A 124 -10.71 9.85 10.83
N VAL A 125 -10.32 9.07 9.81
CA VAL A 125 -8.92 8.79 9.50
C VAL A 125 -8.30 10.01 8.81
N ARG A 126 -9.04 10.65 7.89
CA ARG A 126 -8.58 11.87 7.20
C ARG A 126 -8.33 13.04 8.18
N ALA A 127 -9.13 13.15 9.22
CA ALA A 127 -8.96 14.15 10.27
C ALA A 127 -7.74 13.91 11.19
N ASN A 128 -7.05 12.77 11.06
CA ASN A 128 -5.84 12.46 11.84
C ASN A 128 -4.65 13.29 11.34
N SER A 129 -4.01 14.03 12.25
CA SER A 129 -2.87 14.88 11.94
C SER A 129 -1.65 14.14 11.36
N GLU A 130 -1.48 12.85 11.65
CA GLU A 130 -0.42 12.03 11.05
C GLU A 130 -0.70 11.75 9.57
N VAL A 131 -1.97 11.54 9.21
CA VAL A 131 -2.40 11.36 7.81
C VAL A 131 -2.24 12.67 7.05
N GLU A 132 -2.74 13.78 7.61
CA GLU A 132 -2.56 15.12 7.04
C GLU A 132 -1.07 15.41 6.76
N LYS A 133 -0.22 15.21 7.77
CA LYS A 133 1.22 15.40 7.64
C LYS A 133 1.83 14.49 6.56
N ALA A 134 1.41 13.24 6.49
CA ALA A 134 1.93 12.30 5.48
C ALA A 134 1.61 12.75 4.06
N ILE A 135 0.40 13.28 3.83
CA ILE A 135 -0.07 13.71 2.51
C ILE A 135 0.55 15.05 2.11
N THR A 136 0.72 15.98 3.06
CA THR A 136 1.12 17.37 2.76
C THR A 136 2.60 17.64 2.87
N THR A 137 3.39 16.78 3.55
CA THR A 137 4.83 17.00 3.70
C THR A 137 5.57 16.65 2.40
N PRO A 138 6.30 17.61 1.80
CA PRO A 138 7.10 17.34 0.62
C PRO A 138 8.19 16.30 0.89
N PHE A 139 8.41 15.41 -0.05
CA PHE A 139 9.52 14.45 0.03
C PHE A 139 10.86 15.15 -0.19
N THR A 140 11.80 14.93 0.73
CA THR A 140 13.17 15.45 0.60
C THR A 140 14.07 14.36 0.02
N PHE A 141 14.60 14.64 -1.18
CA PHE A 141 15.56 13.74 -1.83
C PHE A 141 16.93 13.85 -1.15
N PRO A 142 17.53 12.73 -0.67
CA PRO A 142 18.89 12.74 -0.13
C PRO A 142 19.92 13.12 -1.21
N GLU A 143 20.73 14.15 -0.93
CA GLU A 143 21.64 14.73 -1.92
C GLU A 143 22.75 13.76 -2.36
N ASP A 144 23.21 12.89 -1.49
CA ASP A 144 24.21 11.87 -1.82
C ASP A 144 23.69 10.84 -2.85
N ILE A 145 22.39 10.48 -2.76
CA ILE A 145 21.74 9.60 -3.75
C ILE A 145 21.62 10.33 -5.09
N LEU A 146 21.17 11.60 -5.07
CA LEU A 146 21.06 12.39 -6.29
C LEU A 146 22.44 12.61 -6.95
N THR A 147 23.48 12.88 -6.16
CA THR A 147 24.85 13.04 -6.65
C THR A 147 25.35 11.76 -7.32
N ALA A 148 25.05 10.59 -6.71
CA ALA A 148 25.42 9.31 -7.32
C ALA A 148 24.70 9.03 -8.65
N ILE A 149 23.42 9.43 -8.77
CA ILE A 149 22.69 9.32 -10.05
C ILE A 149 23.25 10.28 -11.09
N ARG A 150 23.57 11.53 -10.71
CA ARG A 150 24.15 12.57 -11.60
C ARG A 150 25.53 12.20 -12.12
N ALA A 151 26.29 11.40 -11.39
CA ALA A 151 27.60 10.93 -11.82
C ALA A 151 27.55 10.03 -13.07
N ASP A 152 26.38 9.50 -13.42
CA ASP A 152 26.12 8.80 -14.68
C ASP A 152 25.20 9.66 -15.53
N GLU A 153 25.76 10.31 -16.56
CA GLU A 153 25.06 11.29 -17.41
C GLU A 153 23.77 10.71 -18.02
N LYS A 154 23.85 9.49 -18.55
CA LYS A 154 22.69 8.83 -19.18
C LYS A 154 21.62 8.42 -18.15
N ALA A 155 22.04 7.98 -16.97
CA ALA A 155 21.10 7.69 -15.88
C ALA A 155 20.42 8.99 -15.41
N TRP A 156 21.14 10.10 -15.32
CA TRP A 156 20.57 11.38 -14.92
C TRP A 156 19.56 11.91 -15.94
N GLU A 157 19.84 11.84 -17.23
CA GLU A 157 18.92 12.21 -18.30
C GLU A 157 17.61 11.41 -18.20
N ASN A 158 17.69 10.10 -18.10
CA ASN A 158 16.52 9.24 -17.97
C ASN A 158 15.76 9.44 -16.64
N TYR A 159 16.49 9.67 -15.54
CA TYR A 159 15.90 9.94 -14.22
C TYR A 159 14.99 11.17 -14.25
N GLN A 160 15.37 12.22 -14.94
CA GLN A 160 14.56 13.44 -15.04
C GLN A 160 13.20 13.17 -15.69
N ASN A 161 13.12 12.20 -16.63
CA ASN A 161 11.92 11.85 -17.37
C ASN A 161 11.00 10.87 -16.63
N PHE A 162 11.43 10.29 -15.50
CA PHE A 162 10.56 9.44 -14.69
C PHE A 162 9.55 10.27 -13.88
N SER A 163 8.40 9.67 -13.57
CA SER A 163 7.40 10.33 -12.73
C SER A 163 7.92 10.62 -11.32
N ASP A 164 7.41 11.67 -10.70
CA ASP A 164 7.85 12.08 -9.38
C ASP A 164 7.54 11.03 -8.30
N SER A 165 6.39 10.34 -8.42
CA SER A 165 6.02 9.24 -7.52
C SER A 165 7.01 8.07 -7.62
N TYR A 166 7.41 7.68 -8.84
CA TYR A 166 8.45 6.66 -9.04
C TYR A 166 9.78 7.06 -8.39
N LYS A 167 10.23 8.30 -8.65
CA LYS A 167 11.46 8.85 -8.05
C LYS A 167 11.41 8.77 -6.53
N ARG A 168 10.34 9.27 -5.92
CA ARG A 168 10.17 9.25 -4.45
C ARG A 168 10.18 7.84 -3.88
N ILE A 169 9.41 6.92 -4.45
CA ILE A 169 9.35 5.53 -3.99
C ILE A 169 10.71 4.86 -4.07
N ARG A 170 11.43 5.03 -5.20
CA ARG A 170 12.72 4.35 -5.41
C ARG A 170 13.83 4.93 -4.58
N VAL A 171 13.91 6.24 -4.47
CA VAL A 171 14.90 6.90 -3.61
C VAL A 171 14.66 6.57 -2.14
N ALA A 172 13.42 6.59 -1.66
CA ALA A 172 13.08 6.17 -0.30
C ALA A 172 13.43 4.70 -0.02
N TYR A 173 13.25 3.81 -1.00
CA TYR A 173 13.63 2.40 -0.88
C TYR A 173 15.15 2.22 -0.74
N ILE A 174 15.95 3.01 -1.45
CA ILE A 174 17.41 3.03 -1.32
C ILE A 174 17.79 3.56 0.06
N ASP A 175 17.23 4.71 0.43
CA ASP A 175 17.52 5.40 1.70
C ASP A 175 17.20 4.55 2.94
N ALA A 176 16.12 3.78 2.90
CA ALA A 176 15.75 2.84 3.97
C ALA A 176 16.79 1.74 4.25
N ALA A 177 17.77 1.56 3.36
CA ALA A 177 18.86 0.59 3.55
C ALA A 177 20.12 1.19 4.19
N ARG A 178 20.18 2.49 4.54
CA ARG A 178 21.40 3.17 5.04
C ARG A 178 22.10 2.46 6.18
N LYS A 179 21.36 1.86 7.11
CA LYS A 179 21.92 1.10 8.23
C LYS A 179 22.53 -0.26 7.82
N ARG A 180 22.43 -0.63 6.55
CA ARG A 180 22.94 -1.88 5.95
C ARG A 180 23.79 -1.52 4.73
N PRO A 181 25.07 -1.15 4.88
CA PRO A 181 25.86 -0.51 3.83
C PRO A 181 25.93 -1.29 2.51
N GLU A 182 26.09 -2.62 2.57
CA GLU A 182 26.15 -3.46 1.36
C GLU A 182 24.82 -3.52 0.63
N GLU A 183 23.71 -3.58 1.37
CA GLU A 183 22.37 -3.53 0.78
C GLU A 183 22.08 -2.14 0.18
N TYR A 184 22.50 -1.06 0.85
CA TYR A 184 22.40 0.30 0.33
C TYR A 184 23.14 0.45 -1.00
N LYS A 185 24.42 0.05 -1.07
CA LYS A 185 25.22 0.07 -2.29
C LYS A 185 24.58 -0.75 -3.41
N LYS A 186 24.09 -1.96 -3.09
CA LYS A 186 23.44 -2.84 -4.05
C LYS A 186 22.17 -2.20 -4.63
N ARG A 187 21.32 -1.61 -3.79
CA ARG A 187 20.08 -0.94 -4.24
C ARG A 187 20.39 0.27 -5.10
N LEU A 188 21.33 1.12 -4.66
CA LEU A 188 21.73 2.31 -5.39
C LEU A 188 22.32 1.95 -6.76
N LYS A 189 23.26 1.00 -6.81
CA LYS A 189 23.84 0.52 -8.06
C LYS A 189 22.79 -0.04 -9.01
N ASN A 190 21.90 -0.93 -8.52
CA ASN A 190 20.85 -1.49 -9.34
C ASN A 190 19.90 -0.41 -9.90
N PHE A 191 19.60 0.61 -9.11
CA PHE A 191 18.75 1.72 -9.55
C PHE A 191 19.43 2.51 -10.65
N ILE A 192 20.72 2.88 -10.50
CA ILE A 192 21.49 3.60 -11.52
C ILE A 192 21.59 2.78 -12.81
N ASP A 193 21.94 1.51 -12.73
CA ASP A 193 22.07 0.62 -13.90
C ASP A 193 20.75 0.51 -14.68
N LYS A 194 19.64 0.29 -13.98
CA LYS A 194 18.31 0.22 -14.61
C LYS A 194 17.87 1.55 -15.21
N THR A 195 18.16 2.66 -14.50
CA THR A 195 17.84 4.00 -14.98
C THR A 195 18.67 4.38 -16.20
N ARG A 196 19.94 4.04 -16.24
CA ARG A 196 20.80 4.20 -17.44
C ARG A 196 20.20 3.53 -18.67
N ASP A 197 19.63 2.34 -18.49
CA ASP A 197 18.95 1.57 -19.54
C ASP A 197 17.53 2.08 -19.83
N ASN A 198 17.08 3.16 -19.23
CA ASN A 198 15.72 3.68 -19.27
C ASN A 198 14.67 2.62 -18.86
N LYS A 199 15.00 1.77 -17.89
CA LYS A 199 14.13 0.70 -17.39
C LYS A 199 13.63 1.03 -15.97
N ARG A 200 12.31 1.00 -15.78
CA ARG A 200 11.72 1.06 -14.44
C ARG A 200 11.87 -0.29 -13.73
N ILE A 201 12.14 -0.23 -12.43
CA ILE A 201 12.16 -1.43 -11.57
C ILE A 201 10.72 -1.71 -11.17
N MET A 202 10.23 -2.89 -11.54
CA MET A 202 8.86 -3.37 -11.29
C MET A 202 8.85 -4.42 -10.17
N GLY A 203 7.66 -4.92 -9.81
CA GLY A 203 7.52 -6.07 -8.92
C GLY A 203 7.61 -5.77 -7.42
N TYR A 204 7.28 -4.55 -6.98
CA TYR A 204 7.33 -4.18 -5.57
C TYR A 204 5.93 -3.89 -5.00
N GLY A 205 5.21 -4.97 -4.61
CA GLY A 205 3.99 -4.84 -3.81
C GLY A 205 2.82 -4.08 -4.46
N GLY A 206 2.71 -4.12 -5.80
CA GLY A 206 1.59 -3.50 -6.53
C GLY A 206 1.65 -1.97 -6.60
N VAL A 207 2.82 -1.36 -6.30
CA VAL A 207 2.98 0.11 -6.35
C VAL A 207 3.17 0.66 -7.76
N GLU A 208 3.24 -0.21 -8.77
CA GLU A 208 3.48 0.17 -10.16
C GLU A 208 2.40 1.10 -10.72
N LYS A 209 1.17 0.99 -10.23
CA LYS A 209 0.09 1.90 -10.62
C LYS A 209 0.34 3.36 -10.20
N TYR A 210 1.25 3.59 -9.23
CA TYR A 210 1.66 4.93 -8.80
C TYR A 210 2.88 5.46 -9.58
N TYR A 211 3.40 4.72 -10.55
CA TYR A 211 4.53 5.14 -11.38
C TYR A 211 4.10 5.98 -12.60
N LEU A 212 2.95 6.62 -12.52
CA LEU A 212 2.35 7.44 -13.57
C LEU A 212 2.86 8.88 -13.55
#